data_cabfbd71bd45746ba09c4a6c0f2a1fad
#
_entry.id   cabfbd71bd45746ba09c4a6c0f2a1fad
#
_cell.length_a   1.000
_cell.length_b   1.000
_cell.length_c   1.000
_cell.angle_alpha   90.00
_cell.angle_beta   90.00
_cell.angle_gamma   90.00
#
_symmetry.space_group_name_H-M   'P 1'
#
loop_
_entity.id
_entity.type
_entity.pdbx_description
1 polymer ?
#
loop_
_entity_poly.entity_id
_entity_poly.type
_entity_poly.pdbx_seq_one_letter_code
_entity_poly.pdbx_strand_id
1 'polypeptide(L)'
;MSPLSHARLLMPLLEAIRDLLAPGEYAAFRRTTHGFPYIEARTERGSMTAGIDEDGLYTLDAAGSRYACDPNGAKDAIRNAIRRALNDAREEWA
;
A
#
# COMPACT_ATOMS: atom_id res chain seq x y z
N MET A 1 -16.16 -10.10 -3.64
CA MET A 1 -14.94 -10.24 -4.45
C MET A 1 -14.09 -11.37 -3.90
N SER A 2 -13.55 -12.23 -4.76
CA SER A 2 -12.70 -13.33 -4.32
C SER A 2 -11.30 -12.84 -3.96
N PRO A 3 -10.53 -13.60 -3.14
CA PRO A 3 -9.14 -13.25 -2.85
C PRO A 3 -8.28 -13.11 -4.11
N LEU A 4 -8.52 -13.93 -5.13
CA LEU A 4 -7.77 -13.85 -6.39
C LEU A 4 -8.05 -12.55 -7.13
N SER A 5 -9.32 -12.11 -7.17
CA SER A 5 -9.69 -10.84 -7.79
C SER A 5 -9.07 -9.66 -7.05
N HIS A 6 -9.03 -9.73 -5.71
CA HIS A 6 -8.34 -8.73 -4.88
C HIS A 6 -6.85 -8.64 -5.23
N ALA A 7 -6.17 -9.80 -5.33
CA ALA A 7 -4.75 -9.83 -5.65
C ALA A 7 -4.48 -9.19 -7.01
N ARG A 8 -5.32 -9.46 -8.01
CA ARG A 8 -5.18 -8.87 -9.35
C ARG A 8 -5.32 -7.35 -9.33
N LEU A 9 -6.27 -6.83 -8.56
CA LEU A 9 -6.47 -5.38 -8.43
C LEU A 9 -5.33 -4.71 -7.67
N LEU A 10 -4.69 -5.42 -6.75
CA LEU A 10 -3.57 -4.90 -5.97
C LEU A 10 -2.22 -4.99 -6.67
N MET A 11 -2.10 -5.81 -7.72
CA MET A 11 -0.81 -6.01 -8.39
C MET A 11 -0.21 -4.70 -8.93
N PRO A 12 -0.95 -3.84 -9.65
CA PRO A 12 -0.40 -2.55 -10.08
C PRO A 12 0.03 -1.66 -8.92
N LEU A 13 -0.69 -1.72 -7.80
CA LEU A 13 -0.33 -0.97 -6.61
C LEU A 13 0.98 -1.48 -6.00
N LEU A 14 1.15 -2.80 -5.93
CA LEU A 14 2.39 -3.41 -5.44
C LEU A 14 3.58 -2.99 -6.30
N GLU A 15 3.43 -3.01 -7.61
CA GLU A 15 4.48 -2.59 -8.54
C GLU A 15 4.84 -1.11 -8.34
N ALA A 16 3.84 -0.25 -8.21
CA ALA A 16 4.05 1.18 -7.98
C ALA A 16 4.75 1.44 -6.63
N ILE A 17 4.38 0.69 -5.58
CA ILE A 17 5.05 0.78 -4.28
C ILE A 17 6.52 0.37 -4.42
N ARG A 18 6.79 -0.75 -5.08
CA ARG A 18 8.16 -1.25 -5.27
C ARG A 18 9.06 -0.25 -5.99
N ASP A 19 8.50 0.48 -6.96
CA ASP A 19 9.25 1.51 -7.69
C ASP A 19 9.68 2.69 -6.81
N LEU A 20 9.04 2.88 -5.68
CA LEU A 20 9.29 4.00 -4.78
C LEU A 20 10.04 3.60 -3.50
N LEU A 21 10.37 2.33 -3.34
CA LEU A 21 11.13 1.85 -2.18
C LEU A 21 12.60 2.26 -2.27
N ALA A 22 13.18 2.54 -1.11
CA ALA A 22 14.62 2.78 -0.99
C ALA A 22 15.35 1.45 -0.78
N PRO A 23 16.68 1.41 -0.98
CA PRO A 23 17.46 0.21 -0.68
C PRO A 23 17.24 -0.26 0.77
N GLY A 24 17.06 -1.56 0.95
CA GLY A 24 16.78 -2.14 2.25
C GLY A 24 15.30 -2.19 2.63
N GLU A 25 14.45 -1.49 1.88
CA GLU A 25 12.99 -1.57 2.06
C GLU A 25 12.43 -2.64 1.13
N TYR A 26 11.28 -3.22 1.52
CA TYR A 26 10.63 -4.20 0.67
C TYR A 26 9.12 -4.14 0.83
N ALA A 27 8.41 -4.67 -0.16
CA ALA A 27 6.96 -4.81 -0.15
C ALA A 27 6.57 -6.19 -0.65
N ALA A 28 5.56 -6.76 -0.03
CA ALA A 28 5.06 -8.07 -0.40
C ALA A 28 3.59 -8.20 -0.05
N PHE A 29 2.93 -9.18 -0.66
CA PHE A 29 1.59 -9.56 -0.26
C PHE A 29 1.61 -10.27 1.09
N ARG A 30 0.59 -9.96 1.89
CA ARG A 30 0.23 -10.68 3.11
C ARG A 30 -1.23 -11.11 3.00
N ARG A 31 -1.69 -11.91 3.95
CA ARG A 31 -3.10 -12.33 3.99
C ARG A 31 -3.70 -12.02 5.35
N THR A 32 -4.96 -11.56 5.32
CA THR A 32 -5.75 -11.43 6.54
C THR A 32 -6.13 -12.81 7.06
N THR A 33 -6.73 -12.86 8.26
CA THR A 33 -7.25 -14.11 8.84
C THR A 33 -8.33 -14.74 7.97
N HIS A 34 -9.02 -13.96 7.16
CA HIS A 34 -10.04 -14.44 6.22
C HIS A 34 -9.49 -14.77 4.82
N GLY A 35 -8.17 -14.72 4.64
CA GLY A 35 -7.52 -15.09 3.40
C GLY A 35 -7.46 -14.00 2.33
N PHE A 36 -7.91 -12.78 2.61
CA PHE A 36 -7.83 -11.69 1.64
C PHE A 36 -6.44 -11.08 1.62
N PRO A 37 -5.87 -10.83 0.42
CA PRO A 37 -4.55 -10.26 0.31
C PRO A 37 -4.55 -8.76 0.62
N TYR A 38 -3.45 -8.30 1.19
CA TYR A 38 -3.11 -6.89 1.29
C TYR A 38 -1.61 -6.76 1.08
N ILE A 39 -1.13 -5.53 0.93
CA ILE A 39 0.30 -5.26 0.73
C ILE A 39 0.87 -4.73 2.03
N GLU A 40 2.02 -5.27 2.44
CA GLU A 40 2.82 -4.70 3.50
C GLU A 40 4.13 -4.20 2.92
N ALA A 41 4.44 -2.94 3.14
CA ALA A 41 5.73 -2.36 2.81
C ALA A 41 6.49 -2.07 4.10
N ARG A 42 7.72 -2.52 4.16
CA ARG A 42 8.57 -2.38 5.35
C ARG A 42 9.69 -1.40 5.10
N THR A 43 9.84 -0.47 6.03
CA THR A 43 11.00 0.44 6.08
C THR A 43 11.83 0.10 7.32
N GLU A 44 12.96 0.77 7.49
CA GLU A 44 13.79 0.59 8.68
C GLU A 44 13.05 0.91 9.98
N ARG A 45 12.12 1.86 9.94
CA ARG A 45 11.49 2.40 11.15
C ARG A 45 10.04 2.01 11.34
N GLY A 46 9.38 1.62 10.27
CA GLY A 46 7.96 1.28 10.38
C GLY A 46 7.46 0.60 9.14
N SER A 47 6.16 0.41 9.09
CA SER A 47 5.52 -0.26 7.96
C SER A 47 4.31 0.52 7.46
N MET A 48 3.99 0.27 6.21
CA MET A 48 2.78 0.74 5.55
C MET A 48 1.99 -0.48 5.12
N THR A 49 0.67 -0.41 5.25
CA THR A 49 -0.21 -1.42 4.68
C THR A 49 -1.08 -0.79 3.60
N ALA A 50 -1.38 -1.55 2.58
CA ALA A 50 -2.22 -1.08 1.48
C ALA A 50 -3.21 -2.15 1.07
N GLY A 51 -4.42 -1.72 0.76
CA GLY A 51 -5.50 -2.62 0.36
C GLY A 51 -6.53 -1.90 -0.46
N ILE A 52 -7.65 -2.58 -0.69
CA ILE A 52 -8.82 -2.02 -1.37
C ILE A 52 -9.96 -2.04 -0.37
N ASP A 53 -10.64 -0.89 -0.21
CA ASP A 53 -11.80 -0.79 0.66
C ASP A 53 -13.08 -1.26 -0.04
N GLU A 54 -14.18 -1.22 0.68
CA GLU A 54 -15.49 -1.65 0.15
C GLU A 54 -16.02 -0.73 -0.95
N ASP A 55 -15.49 0.49 -1.08
CA ASP A 55 -15.84 1.41 -2.16
C ASP A 55 -14.95 1.24 -3.39
N GLY A 56 -14.00 0.31 -3.35
CA GLY A 56 -13.07 0.06 -4.44
C GLY A 56 -11.89 1.00 -4.52
N LEU A 57 -11.63 1.77 -3.47
CA LEU A 57 -10.49 2.68 -3.43
C LEU A 57 -9.26 1.99 -2.84
N TYR A 58 -8.08 2.33 -3.34
CA TYR A 58 -6.85 1.97 -2.66
C TYR A 58 -6.75 2.74 -1.35
N THR A 59 -6.47 2.04 -0.26
CA THR A 59 -6.22 2.66 1.05
C THR A 59 -4.81 2.30 1.51
N LEU A 60 -4.06 3.31 1.91
CA LEU A 60 -2.68 3.17 2.36
C LEU A 60 -2.59 3.71 3.79
N ASP A 61 -2.20 2.86 4.72
CA ASP A 61 -2.16 3.19 6.14
C ASP A 61 -0.72 3.13 6.65
N ALA A 62 -0.29 4.18 7.34
CA ALA A 62 1.02 4.22 7.98
C ALA A 62 0.99 5.22 9.14
N ALA A 63 1.56 4.83 10.27
CA ALA A 63 1.74 5.71 11.43
C ALA A 63 0.46 6.44 11.86
N GLY A 64 -0.68 5.77 11.79
CA GLY A 64 -1.98 6.34 12.17
C GLY A 64 -2.65 7.20 11.11
N SER A 65 -2.00 7.43 9.98
CA SER A 65 -2.57 8.18 8.85
C SER A 65 -3.09 7.23 7.78
N ARG A 66 -4.14 7.67 7.09
CA ARG A 66 -4.70 6.91 5.97
C ARG A 66 -4.80 7.81 4.75
N TYR A 67 -4.35 7.28 3.62
CA TYR A 67 -4.47 7.94 2.32
C TYR A 67 -5.27 7.04 1.40
N ALA A 68 -6.24 7.63 0.69
CA ALA A 68 -7.07 6.89 -0.25
C ALA A 68 -6.87 7.47 -1.65
N CYS A 69 -6.92 6.61 -2.66
CA CYS A 69 -6.88 7.05 -4.06
C CYS A 69 -7.63 6.07 -4.95
N ASP A 70 -8.11 6.60 -6.08
CA ASP A 70 -8.86 5.80 -7.05
C ASP A 70 -7.88 4.97 -7.89
N PRO A 71 -8.08 3.63 -7.95
CA PRO A 71 -7.25 2.79 -8.82
C PRO A 71 -7.23 3.22 -10.29
N ASN A 72 -8.31 3.86 -10.75
CA ASN A 72 -8.44 4.35 -12.11
C ASN A 72 -8.05 5.83 -12.26
N GLY A 73 -7.55 6.44 -11.20
CA GLY A 73 -7.14 7.83 -11.20
C GLY A 73 -5.79 8.05 -11.86
N ALA A 74 -5.33 9.29 -11.83
CA ALA A 74 -4.04 9.65 -12.41
C ALA A 74 -2.90 8.92 -11.68
N LYS A 75 -1.91 8.44 -12.45
CA LYS A 75 -0.75 7.75 -11.89
C LYS A 75 -0.02 8.60 -10.86
N ASP A 76 0.10 9.91 -11.10
CA ASP A 76 0.77 10.82 -10.17
C ASP A 76 0.04 10.93 -8.84
N ALA A 77 -1.29 10.90 -8.83
CA ALA A 77 -2.08 10.91 -7.61
C ALA A 77 -1.83 9.64 -6.78
N ILE A 78 -1.78 8.49 -7.44
CA ILE A 78 -1.48 7.21 -6.79
C ILE A 78 -0.05 7.24 -6.22
N ARG A 79 0.92 7.68 -7.00
CA ARG A 79 2.31 7.78 -6.54
C ARG A 79 2.47 8.73 -5.37
N ASN A 80 1.77 9.86 -5.39
CA ASN A 80 1.81 10.82 -4.29
C ASN A 80 1.22 10.23 -2.99
N ALA A 81 0.13 9.47 -3.08
CA ALA A 81 -0.42 8.78 -1.93
C ALA A 81 0.58 7.76 -1.37
N ILE A 82 1.23 7.00 -2.24
CA ILE A 82 2.27 6.04 -1.83
C ILE A 82 3.43 6.74 -1.15
N ARG A 83 3.93 7.84 -1.72
CA ARG A 83 5.04 8.60 -1.15
C ARG A 83 4.70 9.12 0.24
N ARG A 84 3.50 9.64 0.43
CA ARG A 84 3.06 10.14 1.75
C ARG A 84 3.04 9.01 2.77
N ALA A 85 2.45 7.87 2.41
CA ALA A 85 2.37 6.73 3.32
C ALA A 85 3.75 6.16 3.64
N LEU A 86 4.64 6.04 2.65
CA LEU A 86 6.01 5.57 2.86
C LEU A 86 6.80 6.54 3.74
N ASN A 87 6.65 7.84 3.52
CA ASN A 87 7.32 8.84 4.35
C ASN A 87 6.85 8.76 5.80
N ASP A 88 5.56 8.58 6.02
CA ASP A 88 5.02 8.40 7.37
C ASP A 88 5.59 7.14 8.04
N ALA A 89 5.70 6.04 7.28
CA ALA A 89 6.30 4.81 7.79
C ALA A 89 7.78 5.00 8.14
N ARG A 90 8.52 5.73 7.31
CA ARG A 90 9.95 6.02 7.52
C ARG A 90 10.20 6.91 8.73
N GLU A 91 9.21 7.72 9.11
CA GLU A 91 9.30 8.68 10.20
C GLU A 91 8.62 8.19 11.48
N GLU A 92 8.13 6.95 11.52
CA GLU A 92 7.32 6.45 12.62
C GLU A 92 8.00 6.56 13.99
N TRP A 93 9.33 6.50 14.02
CA TRP A 93 10.11 6.62 15.26
C TRP A 93 10.60 8.03 15.55
N ALA A 94 10.34 8.95 14.66
CA ALA A 94 10.85 10.33 14.80
C ALA A 94 10.05 11.16 15.82
#